data_99c0a1d78656c1a7746a64ff03f9e7dc
#
_entry.id   99c0a1d78656c1a7746a64ff03f9e7dc
#
_cell.length_a   1.000
_cell.length_b   1.000
_cell.length_c   1.000
_cell.angle_alpha   90.00
_cell.angle_beta   90.00
_cell.angle_gamma   90.00
#
_symmetry.space_group_name_H-M   'P 1'
#
loop_
_entity.id
_entity.type
_entity.pdbx_description
1 polymer ?
#
loop_
_entity_poly.entity_id
_entity_poly.type
_entity_poly.pdbx_seq_one_letter_code
_entity_poly.pdbx_strand_id
1 'polypeptide(L)'
;MSNPEFDSPKQFREVIDRVFSMMSEDPAMGPKLREADVPQRFEFDDVDLVVNIRAGRGDEGNLHWEWTDEVDWEPKVKMQMSSEVANKYFQGKENVAIAIARRRIKTGGDVKAALALIPITKPLYERYREMIAADYPHLEL
;
A
#
# COMPACT_ATOMS: atom_id res chain seq x y z
N MET A 1 2.61 15.51 21.95
CA MET A 1 2.83 14.08 21.63
C MET A 1 3.25 13.93 20.18
N SER A 2 4.26 13.14 19.95
CA SER A 2 4.67 12.84 18.57
C SER A 2 3.70 11.86 17.94
N ASN A 3 3.50 11.97 16.62
CA ASN A 3 2.75 10.98 15.86
C ASN A 3 3.51 9.65 15.85
N PRO A 4 2.81 8.51 15.71
CA PRO A 4 3.50 7.23 15.54
C PRO A 4 4.41 7.26 14.33
N GLU A 5 5.65 6.81 14.52
CA GLU A 5 6.66 6.80 13.47
C GLU A 5 7.30 5.41 13.38
N PHE A 6 7.64 5.02 12.15
CA PHE A 6 8.44 3.83 11.91
C PHE A 6 9.86 4.06 12.44
N ASP A 7 10.47 3.03 13.01
CA ASP A 7 11.81 3.11 13.57
C ASP A 7 12.88 3.40 12.52
N SER A 8 12.62 2.95 11.28
CA SER A 8 13.58 3.08 10.18
C SER A 8 12.86 2.82 8.85
N PRO A 9 13.45 3.24 7.72
CA PRO A 9 12.95 2.84 6.39
C PRO A 9 12.86 1.32 6.24
N LYS A 10 13.79 0.59 6.83
CA LYS A 10 13.78 -0.88 6.79
C LYS A 10 12.52 -1.44 7.48
N GLN A 11 12.15 -0.90 8.64
CA GLN A 11 10.91 -1.32 9.32
C GLN A 11 9.68 -1.02 8.48
N PHE A 12 9.62 0.15 7.86
CA PHE A 12 8.53 0.50 6.96
C PHE A 12 8.41 -0.51 5.82
N ARG A 13 9.52 -0.83 5.18
CA ARG A 13 9.56 -1.82 4.10
C ARG A 13 9.08 -3.19 4.57
N GLU A 14 9.51 -3.64 5.75
CA GLU A 14 9.04 -4.90 6.33
C GLU A 14 7.52 -4.92 6.51
N VAL A 15 6.97 -3.85 7.06
CA VAL A 15 5.52 -3.74 7.30
C VAL A 15 4.76 -3.78 5.98
N ILE A 16 5.20 -3.03 4.99
CA ILE A 16 4.53 -2.99 3.68
C ILE A 16 4.67 -4.33 2.94
N ASP A 17 5.81 -5.00 3.05
CA ASP A 17 5.95 -6.36 2.49
C ASP A 17 4.91 -7.31 3.09
N ARG A 18 4.68 -7.23 4.40
CA ARG A 18 3.65 -8.03 5.06
C ARG A 18 2.25 -7.66 4.57
N VAL A 19 1.99 -6.38 4.35
CA VAL A 19 0.71 -5.90 3.80
C VAL A 19 0.44 -6.52 2.43
N PHE A 20 1.39 -6.41 1.53
CA PHE A 20 1.24 -6.96 0.18
C PHE A 20 1.12 -8.49 0.19
N SER A 21 1.86 -9.16 1.07
CA SER A 21 1.75 -10.61 1.25
C SER A 21 0.36 -11.02 1.74
N MET A 22 -0.18 -10.30 2.73
CA MET A 22 -1.53 -10.55 3.22
C MET A 22 -2.58 -10.38 2.12
N MET A 23 -2.44 -9.32 1.29
CA MET A 23 -3.34 -9.09 0.16
C MET A 23 -3.25 -10.22 -0.86
N SER A 24 -2.03 -10.59 -1.24
CA SER A 24 -1.78 -11.58 -2.29
C SER A 24 -2.25 -12.98 -1.87
N GLU A 25 -2.06 -13.33 -0.61
CA GLU A 25 -2.38 -14.65 -0.09
C GLU A 25 -3.82 -14.81 0.37
N ASP A 26 -4.55 -13.71 0.52
CA ASP A 26 -5.96 -13.77 0.92
C ASP A 26 -6.79 -14.46 -0.17
N PRO A 27 -7.55 -15.53 0.16
CA PRO A 27 -8.27 -16.32 -0.85
C PRO A 27 -9.41 -15.56 -1.53
N ALA A 28 -9.91 -14.48 -0.93
CA ALA A 28 -10.94 -13.65 -1.54
C ALA A 28 -10.34 -12.41 -2.21
N MET A 29 -9.47 -11.68 -1.50
CA MET A 29 -8.88 -10.42 -1.95
C MET A 29 -7.85 -10.63 -3.06
N GLY A 30 -6.96 -11.61 -2.90
CA GLY A 30 -5.86 -11.84 -3.84
C GLY A 30 -6.32 -12.05 -5.27
N PRO A 31 -7.23 -13.00 -5.55
CA PRO A 31 -7.73 -13.22 -6.91
C PRO A 31 -8.41 -11.99 -7.52
N LYS A 32 -9.14 -11.21 -6.70
CA LYS A 32 -9.80 -9.99 -7.18
C LYS A 32 -8.80 -8.92 -7.59
N LEU A 33 -7.71 -8.77 -6.83
CA LEU A 33 -6.64 -7.84 -7.16
C LEU A 33 -5.90 -8.27 -8.42
N ARG A 34 -5.67 -9.56 -8.59
CA ARG A 34 -5.06 -10.11 -9.79
C ARG A 34 -5.93 -9.85 -11.02
N GLU A 35 -7.24 -10.08 -10.91
CA GLU A 35 -8.19 -9.85 -11.99
C GLU A 35 -8.29 -8.37 -12.36
N ALA A 36 -8.27 -7.48 -11.36
CA ALA A 36 -8.33 -6.04 -11.59
C ALA A 36 -7.15 -5.53 -12.40
N ASP A 37 -5.97 -6.12 -12.20
CA ASP A 37 -4.76 -5.87 -12.97
C ASP A 37 -4.43 -4.37 -13.09
N VAL A 38 -4.18 -3.73 -11.96
CA VAL A 38 -3.84 -2.31 -11.89
C VAL A 38 -2.41 -2.13 -11.40
N PRO A 39 -1.42 -1.98 -12.32
CA PRO A 39 -0.05 -1.70 -11.90
C PRO A 39 0.03 -0.34 -11.23
N GLN A 40 0.66 -0.28 -10.06
CA GLN A 40 0.76 0.94 -9.26
C GLN A 40 2.21 1.20 -8.86
N ARG A 41 2.56 2.48 -8.82
CA ARG A 41 3.83 2.94 -8.27
C ARG A 41 3.55 3.76 -7.03
N PHE A 42 4.18 3.41 -5.90
CA PHE A 42 4.11 4.16 -4.65
C PHE A 42 5.47 4.75 -4.33
N GLU A 43 5.50 6.04 -4.07
CA GLU A 43 6.69 6.76 -3.63
C GLU A 43 6.46 7.24 -2.20
N PHE A 44 7.34 6.86 -1.29
CA PHE A 44 7.28 7.24 0.13
C PHE A 44 8.44 8.19 0.40
N ASP A 45 8.15 9.50 0.32
CA ASP A 45 9.17 10.55 0.26
C ASP A 45 9.94 10.75 1.56
N ASP A 46 9.32 10.49 2.72
CA ASP A 46 9.95 10.65 4.03
C ASP A 46 10.93 9.51 4.38
N VAL A 47 10.83 8.38 3.72
CA VAL A 47 11.71 7.22 3.93
C VAL A 47 12.54 6.89 2.69
N ASP A 48 12.39 7.66 1.62
CA ASP A 48 13.12 7.54 0.37
C ASP A 48 13.02 6.13 -0.24
N LEU A 49 11.80 5.59 -0.30
CA LEU A 49 11.53 4.28 -0.86
C LEU A 49 10.49 4.37 -1.97
N VAL A 50 10.68 3.55 -3.00
CA VAL A 50 9.76 3.38 -4.11
C VAL A 50 9.45 1.91 -4.26
N VAL A 51 8.16 1.56 -4.40
CA VAL A 51 7.73 0.22 -4.71
C VAL A 51 6.81 0.25 -5.93
N ASN A 52 7.03 -0.69 -6.85
CA ASN A 52 6.15 -0.94 -7.97
C ASN A 52 5.46 -2.27 -7.75
N ILE A 53 4.14 -2.31 -7.87
CA ILE A 53 3.33 -3.50 -7.65
C ILE A 53 2.39 -3.71 -8.85
N ARG A 54 2.21 -4.96 -9.24
CA ARG A 54 1.30 -5.36 -10.32
C ARG A 54 0.65 -6.70 -10.02
N ALA A 55 -0.33 -7.06 -10.82
CA ALA A 55 -0.88 -8.40 -10.78
C ALA A 55 0.21 -9.44 -11.05
N GLY A 56 0.17 -10.55 -10.33
CA GLY A 56 1.09 -11.66 -10.56
C GLY A 56 0.84 -12.34 -11.89
N ARG A 57 1.89 -12.89 -12.47
CA ARG A 57 1.87 -13.62 -13.74
C ARG A 57 2.31 -15.06 -13.50
N GLY A 58 1.59 -16.02 -14.07
CA GLY A 58 1.94 -17.42 -13.89
C GLY A 58 1.95 -17.83 -12.43
N ASP A 59 3.09 -18.27 -11.92
CA ASP A 59 3.25 -18.76 -10.55
C ASP A 59 3.77 -17.72 -9.55
N GLU A 60 3.76 -16.43 -9.94
CA GLU A 60 4.19 -15.33 -9.06
C GLU A 60 3.23 -15.06 -7.88
N GLY A 61 2.09 -15.75 -7.82
CA GLY A 61 1.03 -15.43 -6.86
C GLY A 61 0.06 -14.41 -7.45
N ASN A 62 -0.81 -13.85 -6.62
CA ASN A 62 -1.80 -12.87 -7.08
C ASN A 62 -1.22 -11.48 -7.30
N LEU A 63 -0.17 -11.12 -6.55
CA LEU A 63 0.52 -9.85 -6.67
C LEU A 63 2.02 -10.08 -6.76
N HIS A 64 2.68 -9.21 -7.50
CA HIS A 64 4.15 -9.15 -7.58
C HIS A 64 4.59 -7.72 -7.36
N TRP A 65 5.61 -7.51 -6.51
CA TRP A 65 6.12 -6.16 -6.22
C TRP A 65 7.63 -6.15 -6.09
N GLU A 66 8.23 -5.00 -6.44
CA GLU A 66 9.67 -4.78 -6.36
C GLU A 66 9.95 -3.41 -5.77
N TRP A 67 10.86 -3.35 -4.83
CA TRP A 67 11.32 -2.11 -4.18
C TRP A 67 12.40 -1.47 -5.05
N THR A 68 11.96 -0.79 -6.10
CA THR A 68 12.84 -0.12 -7.06
C THR A 68 12.02 0.90 -7.84
N ASP A 69 12.68 1.92 -8.36
CA ASP A 69 12.06 2.90 -9.26
C ASP A 69 12.17 2.47 -10.74
N GLU A 70 12.90 1.38 -11.02
CA GLU A 70 13.09 0.88 -12.39
C GLU A 70 12.49 -0.51 -12.54
N VAL A 71 11.38 -0.59 -13.28
CA VAL A 71 10.73 -1.86 -13.63
C VAL A 71 10.47 -1.90 -15.14
N ASP A 72 10.22 -3.10 -15.67
CA ASP A 72 9.98 -3.31 -17.11
C ASP A 72 8.51 -3.18 -17.51
N TRP A 73 7.66 -2.69 -16.61
CA TRP A 73 6.25 -2.44 -16.91
C TRP A 73 5.87 -0.99 -16.57
N GLU A 74 4.82 -0.49 -17.24
CA GLU A 74 4.32 0.86 -17.00
C GLU A 74 3.30 0.87 -15.88
N PRO A 75 3.47 1.72 -14.86
CA PRO A 75 2.43 1.90 -13.86
C PRO A 75 1.22 2.61 -14.46
N LYS A 76 0.04 2.12 -14.13
CA LYS A 76 -1.22 2.74 -14.56
C LYS A 76 -1.55 3.94 -13.68
N VAL A 77 -1.13 3.89 -12.42
CA VAL A 77 -1.33 4.97 -11.45
C VAL A 77 -0.07 5.13 -10.60
N LYS A 78 0.23 6.38 -10.25
CA LYS A 78 1.32 6.75 -9.35
C LYS A 78 0.75 7.44 -8.13
N MET A 79 1.26 7.12 -6.96
CA MET A 79 0.90 7.75 -5.70
C MET A 79 2.14 8.09 -4.90
N GLN A 80 2.17 9.30 -4.35
CA GLN A 80 3.24 9.76 -3.48
C GLN A 80 2.65 10.15 -2.14
N MET A 81 3.20 9.64 -1.05
CA MET A 81 2.72 9.92 0.30
C MET A 81 3.83 9.67 1.32
N SER A 82 3.61 10.15 2.55
CA SER A 82 4.50 9.82 3.66
C SER A 82 4.17 8.44 4.24
N SER A 83 5.12 7.90 5.00
CA SER A 83 4.90 6.65 5.73
C SER A 83 3.77 6.79 6.77
N GLU A 84 3.63 7.98 7.36
CA GLU A 84 2.54 8.29 8.30
C GLU A 84 1.18 8.15 7.62
N VAL A 85 1.03 8.72 6.43
CA VAL A 85 -0.23 8.63 5.66
C VAL A 85 -0.52 7.18 5.29
N ALA A 86 0.49 6.42 4.87
CA ALA A 86 0.32 5.00 4.56
C ALA A 86 -0.17 4.21 5.78
N ASN A 87 0.42 4.47 6.95
CA ASN A 87 0.02 3.82 8.19
C ASN A 87 -1.44 4.15 8.57
N LYS A 88 -1.84 5.41 8.44
CA LYS A 88 -3.22 5.83 8.68
C LYS A 88 -4.19 5.15 7.71
N TYR A 89 -3.82 5.09 6.45
CA TYR A 89 -4.64 4.46 5.41
C TYR A 89 -4.90 2.99 5.72
N PHE A 90 -3.84 2.23 5.99
CA PHE A 90 -4.00 0.79 6.26
C PHE A 90 -4.70 0.51 7.59
N GLN A 91 -4.68 1.45 8.53
CA GLN A 91 -5.48 1.33 9.76
C GLN A 91 -6.95 1.74 9.56
N GLY A 92 -7.31 2.18 8.35
CA GLY A 92 -8.67 2.61 8.06
C GLY A 92 -9.00 4.00 8.61
N LYS A 93 -7.98 4.81 8.92
CA LYS A 93 -8.10 6.12 9.55
C LYS A 93 -7.79 7.28 8.60
N GLU A 94 -7.62 7.01 7.33
CA GLU A 94 -7.40 8.03 6.31
C GLU A 94 -8.43 7.89 5.20
N ASN A 95 -9.10 8.99 4.87
CA ASN A 95 -9.95 9.04 3.70
C ASN A 95 -9.11 9.43 2.49
N VAL A 96 -8.96 8.52 1.54
CA VAL A 96 -8.07 8.70 0.39
C VAL A 96 -8.50 9.91 -0.46
N ALA A 97 -9.81 10.07 -0.71
CA ALA A 97 -10.31 11.20 -1.51
C ALA A 97 -9.96 12.54 -0.86
N ILE A 98 -10.13 12.65 0.47
CA ILE A 98 -9.78 13.86 1.21
C ILE A 98 -8.26 14.06 1.22
N ALA A 99 -7.48 13.00 1.39
CA ALA A 99 -6.03 13.09 1.38
C ALA A 99 -5.51 13.59 0.03
N ILE A 100 -6.11 13.15 -1.07
CA ILE A 100 -5.78 13.63 -2.42
C ILE A 100 -6.15 15.12 -2.54
N ALA A 101 -7.35 15.49 -2.12
CA ALA A 101 -7.81 16.88 -2.21
C ALA A 101 -6.91 17.83 -1.39
N ARG A 102 -6.39 17.37 -0.26
CA ARG A 102 -5.50 18.15 0.61
C ARG A 102 -4.02 17.93 0.32
N ARG A 103 -3.71 17.23 -0.75
CA ARG A 103 -2.34 16.95 -1.20
C ARG A 103 -1.46 16.19 -0.19
N ARG A 104 -2.06 15.44 0.72
CA ARG A 104 -1.32 14.47 1.52
C ARG A 104 -0.96 13.25 0.69
N ILE A 105 -1.77 12.94 -0.32
CA ILE A 105 -1.45 11.95 -1.35
C ILE A 105 -1.42 12.68 -2.69
N LYS A 106 -0.29 12.63 -3.37
CA LYS A 106 -0.15 13.16 -4.73
C LYS A 106 -0.33 12.02 -5.71
N THR A 107 -1.07 12.27 -6.78
CA THR A 107 -1.42 11.21 -7.73
C THR A 107 -1.07 11.59 -9.16
N GLY A 108 -0.86 10.56 -9.98
CA GLY A 108 -0.72 10.68 -11.42
C GLY A 108 -1.30 9.46 -12.09
N GLY A 109 -1.68 9.59 -13.35
CA GLY A 109 -2.25 8.49 -14.12
C GLY A 109 -3.72 8.26 -13.82
N ASP A 110 -4.16 7.01 -13.90
CA ASP A 110 -5.56 6.61 -13.76
C ASP A 110 -5.96 6.44 -12.29
N VAL A 111 -6.26 7.55 -11.64
CA VAL A 111 -6.65 7.58 -10.23
C VAL A 111 -7.93 6.78 -9.97
N LYS A 112 -8.87 6.79 -10.92
CA LYS A 112 -10.12 6.02 -10.78
C LYS A 112 -9.85 4.52 -10.64
N ALA A 113 -8.87 4.00 -11.38
CA ALA A 113 -8.50 2.59 -11.29
C ALA A 113 -7.97 2.26 -9.89
N ALA A 114 -7.17 3.15 -9.30
CA ALA A 114 -6.67 2.96 -7.93
C ALA A 114 -7.81 3.01 -6.91
N LEU A 115 -8.71 3.99 -7.03
CA LEU A 115 -9.84 4.13 -6.11
C LEU A 115 -10.79 2.93 -6.18
N ALA A 116 -10.91 2.29 -7.34
CA ALA A 116 -11.73 1.10 -7.52
C ALA A 116 -11.20 -0.10 -6.73
N LEU A 117 -9.92 -0.10 -6.33
CA LEU A 117 -9.34 -1.17 -5.52
C LEU A 117 -9.72 -1.07 -4.04
N ILE A 118 -10.13 0.11 -3.57
CA ILE A 118 -10.41 0.34 -2.14
C ILE A 118 -11.47 -0.63 -1.59
N PRO A 119 -12.63 -0.84 -2.25
CA PRO A 119 -13.60 -1.82 -1.74
C PRO A 119 -13.05 -3.24 -1.66
N ILE A 120 -12.12 -3.59 -2.54
CA ILE A 120 -11.50 -4.93 -2.55
C ILE A 120 -10.56 -5.09 -1.35
N THR A 121 -9.79 -4.05 -1.03
CA THR A 121 -8.75 -4.11 0.01
C THR A 121 -9.25 -3.74 1.40
N LYS A 122 -10.47 -3.26 1.52
CA LYS A 122 -11.04 -2.81 2.80
C LYS A 122 -10.94 -3.84 3.93
N PRO A 123 -11.17 -5.15 3.70
CA PRO A 123 -11.02 -6.14 4.76
C PRO A 123 -9.60 -6.26 5.33
N LEU A 124 -8.60 -5.73 4.62
CA LEU A 124 -7.22 -5.72 5.10
C LEU A 124 -7.04 -4.82 6.32
N TYR A 125 -7.84 -3.78 6.47
CA TYR A 125 -7.66 -2.78 7.53
C TYR A 125 -7.67 -3.40 8.92
N GLU A 126 -8.61 -4.30 9.18
CA GLU A 126 -8.69 -4.99 10.46
C GLU A 126 -7.46 -5.87 10.71
N ARG A 127 -7.04 -6.63 9.69
CA ARG A 127 -5.86 -7.49 9.77
C ARG A 127 -4.58 -6.69 9.96
N TYR A 128 -4.50 -5.53 9.32
CA TYR A 128 -3.37 -4.63 9.51
C TYR A 128 -3.32 -4.12 10.95
N ARG A 129 -4.45 -3.68 11.49
CA ARG A 129 -4.52 -3.22 12.88
C ARG A 129 -4.10 -4.30 13.86
N GLU A 130 -4.53 -5.55 13.63
CA GLU A 130 -4.14 -6.69 14.46
C GLU A 130 -2.63 -6.93 14.41
N MET A 131 -2.04 -6.87 13.22
CA MET A 131 -0.59 -7.02 13.04
C MET A 131 0.18 -5.91 13.76
N ILE A 132 -0.26 -4.68 13.61
CA ILE A 132 0.38 -3.53 14.26
C ILE A 132 0.30 -3.67 15.78
N ALA A 133 -0.86 -4.01 16.32
CA ALA A 133 -1.02 -4.20 17.77
C ALA A 133 -0.12 -5.31 18.32
N ALA A 134 0.05 -6.39 17.57
CA ALA A 134 0.85 -7.54 18.00
C ALA A 134 2.36 -7.30 17.84
N ASP A 135 2.79 -6.77 16.70
CA ASP A 135 4.21 -6.76 16.34
C ASP A 135 4.84 -5.36 16.29
N TYR A 136 4.04 -4.32 16.16
CA TYR A 136 4.52 -2.93 16.04
C TYR A 136 3.62 -1.98 16.84
N PRO A 137 3.45 -2.21 18.16
CA PRO A 137 2.45 -1.45 18.94
C PRO A 137 2.72 0.05 18.98
N HIS A 138 3.97 0.49 18.76
CA HIS A 138 4.30 1.91 18.67
C HIS A 138 3.69 2.62 17.46
N LEU A 139 3.17 1.86 16.49
CA LEU A 139 2.56 2.40 15.28
C LEU A 139 1.02 2.49 15.36
N GLU A 140 0.43 2.06 16.47
CA GLU A 140 -1.02 2.14 16.65
C GLU A 140 -1.51 3.59 16.67
N LEU A 141 -2.68 3.79 16.05
CA LEU A 141 -3.35 5.09 16.01
C LEU A 141 -4.64 5.10 16.83
#